data_f03623e81dac82f4ed189219a7f4556e
#
_entry.id   f03623e81dac82f4ed189219a7f4556e
#
_cell.length_a   1.000
_cell.length_b   1.000
_cell.length_c   1.000
_cell.angle_alpha   90.00
_cell.angle_beta   90.00
_cell.angle_gamma   90.00
#
_symmetry.space_group_name_H-M   'P 1'
#
loop_
_entity.id
_entity.type
_entity.pdbx_description
1 polymer ?
#
loop_
_entity_poly.entity_id
_entity_poly.type
_entity_poly.pdbx_seq_one_letter_code
_entity_poly.pdbx_strand_id
1 'polypeptide(L)'
;MIKAADMLIARRADTKARADFATWKMMAKLNGASALPTEAHAFLVSYRALLKEMPERDATDATINLIYRSYYAEMGGAGAAPDVRAYSSDPVQDNVTAFKRPPVQRPRTAGGPQAKPRLPVALIFACLVVVYVGVRYFLQ
;
A
#
# COMPACT_ATOMS: atom_id res chain seq x y z
N MET A 1 34.21 -2.26 0.87
CA MET A 1 33.34 -1.71 -0.22
C MET A 1 32.24 -2.69 -0.52
N ILE A 2 30.98 -2.30 -0.30
CA ILE A 2 29.81 -3.12 -0.64
C ILE A 2 29.69 -3.08 -2.18
N LYS A 3 29.60 -4.25 -2.82
CA LYS A 3 29.45 -4.32 -4.28
C LYS A 3 28.07 -3.78 -4.67
N ALA A 4 27.96 -3.09 -5.79
CA ALA A 4 26.68 -2.55 -6.28
C ALA A 4 25.60 -3.64 -6.43
N ALA A 5 26.01 -4.87 -6.78
CA ALA A 5 25.12 -6.01 -6.86
C ALA A 5 24.50 -6.37 -5.49
N ASP A 6 25.30 -6.34 -4.42
CA ASP A 6 24.83 -6.66 -3.06
C ASP A 6 23.81 -5.62 -2.57
N MET A 7 23.98 -4.36 -2.99
CA MET A 7 23.04 -3.29 -2.69
C MET A 7 21.69 -3.47 -3.39
N LEU A 8 21.68 -3.96 -4.64
CA LEU A 8 20.45 -4.25 -5.37
C LEU A 8 19.70 -5.42 -4.71
N ILE A 9 20.45 -6.47 -4.32
CA ILE A 9 19.87 -7.61 -3.59
C ILE A 9 19.28 -7.12 -2.26
N ALA A 10 20.02 -6.30 -1.51
CA ALA A 10 19.60 -5.76 -0.23
C ALA A 10 18.31 -4.93 -0.34
N ARG A 11 18.22 -4.01 -1.31
CA ARG A 11 17.00 -3.23 -1.55
C ARG A 11 15.80 -4.10 -1.92
N ARG A 12 16.02 -5.11 -2.76
CA ARG A 12 14.97 -6.05 -3.17
C ARG A 12 14.49 -6.89 -1.99
N ALA A 13 15.42 -7.38 -1.16
CA ALA A 13 15.10 -8.12 0.05
C ALA A 13 14.34 -7.27 1.08
N ASP A 14 14.73 -6.01 1.31
CA ASP A 14 14.04 -5.10 2.24
C ASP A 14 12.62 -4.78 1.76
N THR A 15 12.46 -4.48 0.47
CA THR A 15 11.13 -4.22 -0.11
C THR A 15 10.20 -5.44 0.04
N LYS A 16 10.71 -6.64 -0.26
CA LYS A 16 9.97 -7.88 -0.11
C LYS A 16 9.62 -8.15 1.36
N ALA A 17 10.57 -7.99 2.28
CA ALA A 17 10.35 -8.19 3.71
C ALA A 17 9.23 -7.30 4.27
N ARG A 18 9.20 -6.04 3.87
CA ARG A 18 8.14 -5.07 4.28
C ARG A 18 6.78 -5.45 3.73
N ALA A 19 6.71 -5.82 2.44
CA ALA A 19 5.48 -6.19 1.78
C ALA A 19 4.89 -7.47 2.38
N ASP A 20 5.71 -8.50 2.57
CA ASP A 20 5.30 -9.78 3.13
C ASP A 20 4.86 -9.62 4.59
N PHE A 21 5.61 -8.90 5.41
CA PHE A 21 5.22 -8.64 6.80
C PHE A 21 3.89 -7.90 6.91
N ALA A 22 3.67 -6.88 6.10
CA ALA A 22 2.39 -6.14 6.07
C ALA A 22 1.23 -7.06 5.67
N THR A 23 1.44 -7.92 4.66
CA THR A 23 0.46 -8.90 4.19
C THR A 23 0.16 -9.94 5.27
N TRP A 24 1.17 -10.51 5.92
CA TRP A 24 0.98 -11.48 6.98
C TRP A 24 0.28 -10.90 8.20
N LYS A 25 0.63 -9.66 8.59
CA LYS A 25 -0.05 -8.94 9.66
C LYS A 25 -1.54 -8.74 9.36
N MET A 26 -1.87 -8.43 8.11
CA MET A 26 -3.25 -8.26 7.66
C MET A 26 -3.99 -9.61 7.62
N MET A 27 -3.39 -10.65 7.05
CA MET A 27 -3.98 -11.99 7.01
C MET A 27 -4.23 -12.54 8.41
N ALA A 28 -3.29 -12.35 9.34
CA ALA A 28 -3.45 -12.79 10.72
C ALA A 28 -4.64 -12.10 11.42
N LYS A 29 -4.95 -10.86 11.05
CA LYS A 29 -6.12 -10.13 11.57
C LYS A 29 -7.44 -10.60 10.97
N LEU A 30 -7.45 -10.96 9.69
CA LEU A 30 -8.67 -11.30 8.96
C LEU A 30 -9.04 -12.77 9.06
N ASN A 31 -8.09 -13.67 8.78
CA ASN A 31 -8.35 -15.10 8.60
C ASN A 31 -7.79 -15.99 9.73
N GLY A 32 -7.18 -15.38 10.74
CA GLY A 32 -6.47 -16.10 11.77
C GLY A 32 -5.18 -16.74 11.27
N ALA A 33 -4.52 -17.49 12.16
CA ALA A 33 -3.18 -18.01 11.91
C ALA A 33 -3.13 -19.16 10.88
N SER A 34 -4.24 -19.86 10.63
CA SER A 34 -4.27 -21.07 9.78
C SER A 34 -4.04 -20.83 8.29
N ALA A 35 -4.26 -19.60 7.82
CA ALA A 35 -4.09 -19.24 6.40
C ALA A 35 -2.67 -18.73 6.04
N LEU A 36 -1.76 -18.72 7.02
CA LEU A 36 -0.41 -18.19 6.86
C LEU A 36 0.60 -19.25 6.46
N PRO A 37 1.60 -18.95 5.63
CA PRO A 37 2.72 -19.84 5.39
C PRO A 37 3.49 -20.11 6.69
N THR A 38 4.11 -21.31 6.78
CA THR A 38 4.81 -21.76 7.98
C THR A 38 5.87 -20.75 8.47
N GLU A 39 6.58 -20.15 7.53
CA GLU A 39 7.60 -19.14 7.81
C GLU A 39 7.00 -17.88 8.47
N ALA A 40 5.85 -17.44 7.98
CA ALA A 40 5.14 -16.28 8.54
C ALA A 40 4.72 -16.49 9.99
N HIS A 41 4.38 -17.73 10.36
CA HIS A 41 4.05 -18.08 11.75
C HIS A 41 5.21 -17.79 12.69
N ALA A 42 6.42 -18.22 12.36
CA ALA A 42 7.61 -18.03 13.19
C ALA A 42 7.90 -16.53 13.40
N PHE A 43 7.83 -15.73 12.33
CA PHE A 43 8.05 -14.29 12.40
C PHE A 43 6.94 -13.56 13.17
N LEU A 44 5.68 -13.97 13.05
CA LEU A 44 4.58 -13.39 13.81
C LEU A 44 4.60 -13.76 15.30
N VAL A 45 5.08 -14.93 15.64
CA VAL A 45 5.33 -15.32 17.06
C VAL A 45 6.41 -14.42 17.65
N SER A 46 7.52 -14.24 16.95
CA SER A 46 8.60 -13.34 17.35
C SER A 46 8.10 -11.90 17.49
N TYR A 47 7.30 -11.40 16.54
CA TYR A 47 6.68 -10.09 16.60
C TYR A 47 5.80 -9.91 17.84
N ARG A 48 4.97 -10.91 18.17
CA ARG A 48 4.11 -10.86 19.37
C ARG A 48 4.93 -10.86 20.66
N ALA A 49 6.06 -11.55 20.69
CA ALA A 49 6.98 -11.51 21.83
C ALA A 49 7.58 -10.12 22.00
N LEU A 50 8.07 -9.52 20.91
CA LEU A 50 8.64 -8.17 20.91
C LEU A 50 7.63 -7.09 21.31
N LEU A 51 6.35 -7.24 20.95
CA LEU A 51 5.29 -6.30 21.36
C LEU A 51 5.08 -6.23 22.88
N LYS A 52 5.55 -7.23 23.65
CA LYS A 52 5.49 -7.21 25.10
C LYS A 52 6.63 -6.41 25.74
N GLU A 53 7.74 -6.27 25.03
CA GLU A 53 8.97 -5.68 25.51
C GLU A 53 9.22 -4.26 24.99
N MET A 54 8.68 -3.95 23.81
CA MET A 54 8.93 -2.69 23.14
C MET A 54 7.69 -2.15 22.40
N PRO A 55 7.65 -0.84 22.08
CA PRO A 55 6.54 -0.23 21.35
C PRO A 55 6.36 -0.86 19.96
N GLU A 56 5.14 -0.82 19.44
CA GLU A 56 4.76 -1.47 18.17
C GLU A 56 5.66 -1.08 16.99
N ARG A 57 6.11 0.15 16.96
CA ARG A 57 7.00 0.65 15.90
C ARG A 57 8.32 -0.09 15.88
N ASP A 58 8.95 -0.19 17.06
CA ASP A 58 10.26 -0.82 17.20
C ASP A 58 10.17 -2.34 17.00
N ALA A 59 9.11 -2.97 17.52
CA ALA A 59 8.81 -4.39 17.28
C ALA A 59 8.60 -4.69 15.79
N THR A 60 7.91 -3.81 15.07
CA THR A 60 7.72 -3.91 13.62
C THR A 60 9.05 -3.82 12.89
N ASP A 61 9.86 -2.83 13.22
CA ASP A 61 11.16 -2.61 12.61
C ASP A 61 12.14 -3.76 12.88
N ALA A 62 12.15 -4.28 14.11
CA ALA A 62 12.96 -5.43 14.47
C ALA A 62 12.55 -6.69 13.70
N THR A 63 11.24 -6.95 13.59
CA THR A 63 10.73 -8.12 12.85
C THR A 63 11.03 -8.01 11.36
N ILE A 64 10.83 -6.84 10.75
CA ILE A 64 11.19 -6.61 9.34
C ILE A 64 12.68 -6.84 9.11
N ASN A 65 13.55 -6.43 10.04
CA ASN A 65 14.98 -6.68 9.95
C ASN A 65 15.32 -8.18 10.00
N LEU A 66 14.61 -8.97 10.79
CA LEU A 66 14.80 -10.43 10.82
C LEU A 66 14.42 -11.06 9.46
N ILE A 67 13.26 -10.71 8.93
CA ILE A 67 12.79 -11.20 7.61
C ILE A 67 13.75 -10.74 6.51
N TYR A 68 14.19 -9.49 6.56
CA TYR A 68 15.14 -8.93 5.61
C TYR A 68 16.44 -9.72 5.56
N ARG A 69 17.02 -10.07 6.70
CA ARG A 69 18.25 -10.87 6.77
C ARG A 69 18.08 -12.26 6.19
N SER A 70 16.94 -12.90 6.45
CA SER A 70 16.59 -14.20 5.86
C SER A 70 16.54 -14.10 4.33
N TYR A 71 15.79 -13.14 3.79
CA TYR A 71 15.67 -12.95 2.34
C TYR A 71 16.96 -12.53 1.67
N TYR A 72 17.78 -11.71 2.33
CA TYR A 72 19.08 -11.33 1.81
C TYR A 72 20.00 -12.56 1.62
N ALA A 73 20.00 -13.45 2.59
CA ALA A 73 20.77 -14.71 2.50
C ALA A 73 20.21 -15.62 1.41
N GLU A 74 18.88 -15.79 1.30
CA GLU A 74 18.22 -16.60 0.28
C GLU A 74 18.47 -16.09 -1.15
N MET A 75 18.55 -14.78 -1.32
CA MET A 75 18.83 -14.15 -2.62
C MET A 75 20.32 -14.17 -3.01
N GLY A 76 21.16 -14.84 -2.22
CA GLY A 76 22.59 -14.98 -2.49
C GLY A 76 23.43 -13.77 -2.10
N GLY A 77 22.96 -12.97 -1.17
CA GLY A 77 23.72 -11.89 -0.58
C GLY A 77 24.96 -12.42 0.15
N ALA A 78 26.13 -11.85 -0.10
CA ALA A 78 27.38 -12.26 0.51
C ALA A 78 27.62 -11.52 1.84
N GLY A 79 27.80 -12.27 2.93
CA GLY A 79 28.14 -11.71 4.23
C GLY A 79 26.96 -11.15 5.01
N ALA A 80 27.24 -10.19 5.91
CA ALA A 80 26.20 -9.55 6.70
C ALA A 80 25.33 -8.65 5.84
N ALA A 81 24.00 -8.75 6.02
CA ALA A 81 23.06 -7.90 5.30
C ALA A 81 23.32 -6.41 5.59
N PRO A 82 23.57 -5.57 4.56
CA PRO A 82 23.86 -4.15 4.76
C PRO A 82 22.63 -3.40 5.27
N ASP A 83 22.86 -2.37 6.06
CA ASP A 83 21.77 -1.51 6.52
C ASP A 83 21.29 -0.60 5.39
N VAL A 84 20.20 -0.99 4.75
CA VAL A 84 19.60 -0.26 3.63
C VAL A 84 19.08 1.11 4.07
N ARG A 85 18.73 1.27 5.36
CA ARG A 85 18.21 2.53 5.91
C ARG A 85 19.27 3.61 6.03
N ALA A 86 20.50 3.23 6.38
CA ALA A 86 21.62 4.15 6.46
C ALA A 86 21.93 4.77 5.08
N TYR A 87 21.67 4.03 4.00
CA TYR A 87 21.89 4.50 2.62
C TYR A 87 20.67 5.17 1.99
N SER A 88 19.50 5.05 2.60
CA SER A 88 18.28 5.78 2.20
C SER A 88 18.28 7.23 2.69
N SER A 89 19.28 7.62 3.49
CA SER A 89 19.45 8.98 3.99
C SER A 89 20.07 9.93 2.94
N ASP A 90 20.50 9.42 1.79
CA ASP A 90 20.60 10.29 0.62
C ASP A 90 19.20 10.87 0.39
N PRO A 91 19.05 12.21 0.39
CA PRO A 91 17.78 12.80 0.03
C PRO A 91 17.42 12.16 -1.31
N VAL A 92 16.42 11.28 -1.27
CA VAL A 92 15.76 10.81 -2.48
C VAL A 92 15.52 12.11 -3.21
N GLN A 93 16.31 12.35 -4.27
CA GLN A 93 15.93 13.37 -5.23
C GLN A 93 14.56 12.92 -5.66
N ASP A 94 13.59 13.52 -5.00
CA ASP A 94 12.19 13.32 -5.27
C ASP A 94 12.02 13.71 -6.73
N ASN A 95 12.17 12.71 -7.62
CA ASN A 95 11.79 12.84 -9.02
C ASN A 95 10.27 12.95 -9.17
N VAL A 96 9.57 13.02 -8.04
CA VAL A 96 8.27 13.64 -7.95
C VAL A 96 8.52 15.15 -8.07
N THR A 97 8.81 15.59 -9.30
CA THR A 97 8.59 16.99 -9.65
C THR A 97 7.22 17.32 -9.11
N ALA A 98 7.19 18.10 -8.02
CA ALA A 98 5.95 18.58 -7.46
C ALA A 98 5.16 19.12 -8.64
N PHE A 99 4.11 18.39 -9.02
CA PHE A 99 3.24 18.78 -10.12
C PHE A 99 2.59 20.08 -9.64
N LYS A 100 3.32 21.18 -9.80
CA LYS A 100 2.77 22.51 -9.62
C LYS A 100 1.67 22.59 -10.64
N ARG A 101 0.44 22.29 -10.20
CA ARG A 101 -0.74 22.60 -10.99
C ARG A 101 -0.53 24.01 -11.53
N PRO A 102 -0.43 24.20 -12.86
CA PRO A 102 -0.36 25.53 -13.39
C PRO A 102 -1.53 26.30 -12.79
N PRO A 103 -1.31 27.56 -12.35
CA PRO A 103 -2.40 28.36 -11.82
C PRO A 103 -3.48 28.33 -12.88
N VAL A 104 -4.64 27.79 -12.54
CA VAL A 104 -5.81 27.82 -13.40
C VAL A 104 -6.10 29.29 -13.60
N GLN A 105 -5.63 29.86 -14.70
CA GLN A 105 -6.10 31.14 -15.17
C GLN A 105 -7.59 30.97 -15.42
N ARG A 106 -8.38 31.31 -14.42
CA ARG A 106 -9.81 31.44 -14.62
C ARG A 106 -9.99 32.52 -15.71
N PRO A 107 -10.46 32.16 -16.91
CA PRO A 107 -10.85 33.19 -17.84
C PRO A 107 -11.89 34.03 -17.12
N ARG A 108 -11.57 35.33 -16.93
CA ARG A 108 -12.55 36.35 -16.56
C ARG A 108 -13.50 36.46 -17.74
N THR A 109 -14.46 35.59 -17.88
CA THR A 109 -15.63 35.84 -18.70
C THR A 109 -16.67 36.49 -17.81
N ALA A 110 -16.79 37.78 -17.96
CA ALA A 110 -18.01 38.48 -17.67
C ALA A 110 -19.13 37.82 -18.48
N GLY A 111 -20.19 37.38 -17.84
CA GLY A 111 -21.37 36.85 -18.53
C GLY A 111 -21.98 35.66 -17.83
N GLY A 112 -23.06 35.87 -17.11
CA GLY A 112 -24.20 35.06 -16.83
C GLY A 112 -24.00 33.73 -16.08
N PRO A 113 -24.95 33.33 -15.25
CA PRO A 113 -24.96 32.03 -14.57
C PRO A 113 -25.26 30.96 -15.61
N GLN A 114 -24.24 30.38 -16.24
CA GLN A 114 -24.40 29.13 -16.96
C GLN A 114 -24.58 28.01 -15.91
N ALA A 115 -25.85 27.68 -15.68
CA ALA A 115 -26.25 26.48 -15.00
C ALA A 115 -25.60 25.29 -15.72
N LYS A 116 -24.61 24.66 -15.09
CA LYS A 116 -24.12 23.34 -15.51
C LYS A 116 -25.33 22.44 -15.71
N PRO A 117 -25.45 21.69 -16.83
CA PRO A 117 -26.53 20.74 -16.97
C PRO A 117 -26.36 19.70 -15.85
N ARG A 118 -27.08 19.92 -14.78
CA ARG A 118 -27.29 18.87 -13.78
C ARG A 118 -28.17 17.86 -14.49
N LEU A 119 -27.57 16.72 -14.89
CA LEU A 119 -28.37 15.57 -15.28
C LEU A 119 -29.48 15.42 -14.26
N PRO A 120 -30.74 15.58 -14.63
CA PRO A 120 -31.82 15.58 -13.66
C PRO A 120 -31.92 14.17 -13.07
N VAL A 121 -31.34 14.01 -11.90
CA VAL A 121 -31.41 12.75 -11.13
C VAL A 121 -32.87 12.30 -11.04
N ALA A 122 -33.78 13.24 -10.96
CA ALA A 122 -35.22 13.01 -11.02
C ALA A 122 -35.70 12.29 -12.29
N LEU A 123 -35.08 12.61 -13.45
CA LEU A 123 -35.45 11.96 -14.71
C LEU A 123 -34.97 10.51 -14.75
N ILE A 124 -33.76 10.24 -14.25
CA ILE A 124 -33.24 8.87 -14.14
C ILE A 124 -34.13 8.04 -13.20
N PHE A 125 -34.52 8.63 -12.05
CA PHE A 125 -35.41 7.97 -11.12
C PHE A 125 -36.79 7.70 -11.72
N ALA A 126 -37.37 8.67 -12.44
CA ALA A 126 -38.66 8.49 -13.12
C ALA A 126 -38.58 7.36 -14.16
N CYS A 127 -37.51 7.27 -14.97
CA CYS A 127 -37.32 6.16 -15.90
C CYS A 127 -37.26 4.81 -15.19
N LEU A 128 -36.56 4.70 -14.07
CA LEU A 128 -36.48 3.45 -13.31
C LEU A 128 -37.83 3.04 -12.75
N VAL A 129 -38.63 3.98 -12.26
CA VAL A 129 -39.99 3.70 -11.76
C VAL A 129 -40.91 3.22 -12.89
N VAL A 130 -40.84 3.85 -14.06
CA VAL A 130 -41.63 3.44 -15.24
C VAL A 130 -41.26 2.03 -15.69
N VAL A 131 -39.97 1.71 -15.76
CA VAL A 131 -39.49 0.36 -16.09
C VAL A 131 -39.96 -0.66 -15.06
N TYR A 132 -39.84 -0.34 -13.78
CA TYR A 132 -40.25 -1.23 -12.70
C TYR A 132 -41.76 -1.53 -12.76
N VAL A 133 -42.62 -0.51 -12.93
CA VAL A 133 -44.07 -0.65 -13.04
C VAL A 133 -44.43 -1.42 -14.31
N GLY A 134 -43.77 -1.12 -15.43
CA GLY A 134 -43.96 -1.83 -16.70
C GLY A 134 -43.65 -3.32 -16.61
N VAL A 135 -42.50 -3.67 -16.02
CA VAL A 135 -42.12 -5.08 -15.80
C VAL A 135 -43.13 -5.79 -14.88
N ARG A 136 -43.57 -5.14 -13.82
CA ARG A 136 -44.55 -5.73 -12.90
C ARG A 136 -45.90 -5.94 -13.56
N TYR A 137 -46.33 -5.02 -14.41
CA TYR A 137 -47.60 -5.12 -15.12
C TYR A 137 -47.60 -6.19 -16.23
N PHE A 138 -46.44 -6.44 -16.82
CA PHE A 138 -46.30 -7.42 -17.93
C PHE A 138 -46.07 -8.86 -17.43
N LEU A 139 -45.63 -9.02 -16.18
CA LEU A 139 -45.33 -10.33 -15.55
C LEU A 139 -46.48 -10.81 -14.64
N GLN A 140 -47.60 -10.11 -14.57
CA GLN A 140 -48.82 -10.51 -13.89
C GLN A 140 -49.89 -10.94 -14.91
#